data_43f4458b13dee136db088e23fa5bdb69
#
_entry.id   43f4458b13dee136db088e23fa5bdb69
#
_cell.length_a   1.000
_cell.length_b   1.000
_cell.length_c   1.000
_cell.angle_alpha   90.00
_cell.angle_beta   90.00
_cell.angle_gamma   90.00
#
_symmetry.space_group_name_H-M   'P 1'
#
loop_
_entity.id
_entity.type
_entity.pdbx_description
1 polymer ?
#
loop_
_entity_poly.entity_id
_entity_poly.type
_entity_poly.pdbx_seq_one_letter_code
_entity_poly.pdbx_strand_id
1 'polypeptide(L)'
;MSSSTGRGRPFSRRTLLAGVGAAAGAGALSACGGAHGSTITFYQSKPEAISYFSQLAGEYNKSQSTYAVLHDIATNLSASFVRDNPPDLGCLNYNLEMGRFIERGALSDLSDMPEAGMIREDVQELADWYPTYEGRTSVIPYSVTGASVIYNRRIFEEHGLEVPTTWDEFLAVCDTLQGADVVPIYSTFLDPWTIAQGLFDYTVGGLVDVRGFYEQMDEIGEDAGPDSEVSFQKTFLEPVQRMMELVEYTNPDAPNRAYGDGNTAMARGEAAMYFQGPWALVEIDKAGTDVELGTFPLPMTDNPDDRLIRVNIDLSLWIPEAANVKDGAREFLQYLMQPDVQHPYNAEFLAFGTTEDAPPVEDDRIAEMQPYYDEGRFYMGPSQFIPRSIPAENYIQSIANGADPEQVLAQMDSDWARQAFRE
;
A
#
# COMPACT_ATOMS: atom_id res chain seq x y z
N MET A 1 27.12 -36.53 66.90
CA MET A 1 26.15 -36.79 65.81
C MET A 1 26.44 -35.85 64.65
N SER A 2 27.06 -36.38 63.63
CA SER A 2 27.69 -35.68 62.49
C SER A 2 26.71 -35.62 61.37
N SER A 3 26.44 -34.42 60.85
CA SER A 3 25.70 -34.22 59.60
C SER A 3 26.63 -33.59 58.57
N SER A 4 26.96 -34.38 57.55
CA SER A 4 27.77 -33.98 56.41
C SER A 4 26.90 -33.20 55.36
N THR A 5 27.27 -31.96 55.09
CA THR A 5 26.71 -31.15 53.99
C THR A 5 27.51 -31.40 52.72
N GLY A 6 26.86 -32.03 51.72
CA GLY A 6 27.38 -32.21 50.40
C GLY A 6 27.31 -30.87 49.59
N ARG A 7 28.45 -30.34 49.18
CA ARG A 7 28.55 -29.20 48.26
C ARG A 7 28.34 -29.67 46.84
N GLY A 8 27.26 -29.21 46.18
CA GLY A 8 27.05 -29.34 44.77
C GLY A 8 28.02 -28.44 43.99
N ARG A 9 28.70 -29.01 43.00
CA ARG A 9 29.59 -28.30 42.06
C ARG A 9 28.75 -27.53 41.03
N PRO A 10 29.09 -26.28 40.70
CA PRO A 10 28.39 -25.55 39.67
C PRO A 10 28.74 -26.09 38.26
N PHE A 11 27.71 -26.36 37.44
CA PHE A 11 27.85 -26.75 36.06
C PHE A 11 28.36 -25.54 35.22
N SER A 12 29.45 -25.75 34.52
CA SER A 12 30.05 -24.78 33.62
C SER A 12 29.21 -24.61 32.33
N ARG A 13 29.00 -23.36 31.90
CA ARG A 13 28.27 -23.00 30.67
C ARG A 13 28.87 -23.54 29.36
N ARG A 14 30.03 -24.19 29.41
CA ARG A 14 30.72 -24.79 28.26
C ARG A 14 30.31 -26.22 27.92
N THR A 15 29.54 -26.89 28.76
CA THR A 15 29.14 -28.30 28.54
C THR A 15 27.75 -28.43 27.91
N LEU A 16 27.03 -27.33 27.65
CA LEU A 16 25.70 -27.32 27.09
C LEU A 16 25.68 -27.07 25.55
N LEU A 17 26.85 -26.86 24.91
CA LEU A 17 26.96 -26.59 23.47
C LEU A 17 27.54 -27.76 22.65
N ALA A 18 27.69 -28.93 23.23
CA ALA A 18 28.25 -30.11 22.57
C ALA A 18 27.24 -31.25 22.30
N GLY A 19 25.94 -31.01 22.42
CA GLY A 19 24.93 -32.07 22.36
C GLY A 19 23.78 -31.88 21.38
N VAL A 20 23.81 -30.86 20.48
CA VAL A 20 22.78 -30.66 19.45
C VAL A 20 23.47 -30.43 18.10
N GLY A 21 24.08 -31.44 17.61
CA GLY A 21 24.72 -31.47 16.31
C GLY A 21 24.77 -32.89 15.77
N ALA A 22 23.72 -33.34 15.11
CA ALA A 22 23.68 -34.44 14.14
C ALA A 22 22.37 -35.25 14.25
N ALA A 23 21.25 -34.65 13.83
CA ALA A 23 20.10 -35.39 13.31
C ALA A 23 19.14 -34.41 12.63
N ALA A 24 19.63 -33.60 11.68
CA ALA A 24 18.79 -33.04 10.63
C ALA A 24 18.69 -34.12 9.56
N GLY A 25 17.60 -34.86 9.61
CA GLY A 25 17.30 -35.94 8.71
C GLY A 25 17.17 -35.43 7.28
N ALA A 26 18.09 -35.85 6.44
CA ALA A 26 17.81 -36.09 5.04
C ALA A 26 16.83 -37.27 4.97
N GLY A 27 15.56 -37.01 4.94
CA GLY A 27 14.56 -38.06 4.87
C GLY A 27 13.14 -37.51 4.87
N ALA A 28 12.52 -37.62 3.68
CA ALA A 28 11.11 -37.44 3.37
C ALA A 28 10.71 -36.12 2.67
N LEU A 29 11.35 -35.82 1.53
CA LEU A 29 10.73 -35.10 0.42
C LEU A 29 10.66 -36.01 -0.82
N SER A 30 10.26 -37.26 -0.62
CA SER A 30 9.92 -38.21 -1.68
C SER A 30 8.49 -38.66 -1.47
N ALA A 31 7.53 -37.73 -1.72
CA ALA A 31 6.14 -38.12 -1.88
C ALA A 31 5.58 -37.36 -3.10
N CYS A 32 5.54 -38.09 -4.25
CA CYS A 32 4.66 -37.87 -5.39
C CYS A 32 4.58 -36.43 -5.95
N GLY A 33 5.67 -35.92 -6.50
CA GLY A 33 5.71 -34.80 -7.42
C GLY A 33 6.85 -35.04 -8.40
N GLY A 34 6.59 -34.85 -9.69
CA GLY A 34 7.66 -34.98 -10.73
C GLY A 34 8.85 -34.10 -10.34
N ALA A 35 10.04 -34.54 -10.63
CA ALA A 35 11.27 -33.76 -10.39
C ALA A 35 11.21 -32.48 -11.26
N HIS A 36 10.97 -31.31 -10.65
CA HIS A 36 11.09 -30.03 -11.35
C HIS A 36 12.58 -29.74 -11.65
N GLY A 37 12.84 -29.10 -12.79
CA GLY A 37 14.21 -28.85 -13.26
C GLY A 37 14.93 -27.77 -12.45
N SER A 38 14.27 -26.65 -12.19
CA SER A 38 14.82 -25.51 -11.42
C SER A 38 13.76 -24.90 -10.50
N THR A 39 14.19 -24.26 -9.41
CA THR A 39 13.30 -23.60 -8.45
C THR A 39 13.37 -22.10 -8.62
N ILE A 40 12.22 -21.46 -8.82
CA ILE A 40 12.00 -20.02 -8.86
C ILE A 40 11.70 -19.56 -7.45
N THR A 41 12.43 -18.60 -6.91
CA THR A 41 12.10 -17.93 -5.66
C THR A 41 11.16 -16.76 -5.98
N PHE A 42 9.90 -16.88 -5.55
CA PHE A 42 8.86 -15.87 -5.74
C PHE A 42 8.62 -15.10 -4.44
N TYR A 43 8.94 -13.81 -4.43
CA TYR A 43 8.78 -12.96 -3.27
C TYR A 43 7.45 -12.20 -3.32
N GLN A 44 6.59 -12.50 -2.34
CA GLN A 44 5.35 -11.78 -2.08
C GLN A 44 5.07 -11.86 -0.58
N SER A 45 5.00 -10.71 0.11
CA SER A 45 4.93 -10.64 1.57
C SER A 45 3.79 -9.77 2.10
N LYS A 46 2.85 -9.35 1.24
CA LYS A 46 1.66 -8.60 1.64
C LYS A 46 0.77 -9.50 2.51
N PRO A 47 0.55 -9.18 3.81
CA PRO A 47 -0.03 -10.11 4.78
C PRO A 47 -1.36 -10.73 4.35
N GLU A 48 -2.28 -9.91 3.82
CA GLU A 48 -3.59 -10.37 3.37
C GLU A 48 -3.55 -11.28 2.15
N ALA A 49 -2.50 -11.17 1.30
CA ALA A 49 -2.37 -11.90 0.04
C ALA A 49 -1.46 -13.15 0.11
N ILE A 50 -0.74 -13.37 1.23
CA ILE A 50 0.18 -14.50 1.39
C ILE A 50 -0.49 -15.85 1.10
N SER A 51 -1.68 -16.07 1.66
CA SER A 51 -2.41 -17.34 1.50
C SER A 51 -2.79 -17.58 0.05
N TYR A 52 -3.29 -16.54 -0.62
CA TYR A 52 -3.69 -16.57 -2.02
C TYR A 52 -2.53 -16.94 -2.94
N PHE A 53 -1.41 -16.22 -2.86
CA PHE A 53 -0.24 -16.49 -3.69
C PHE A 53 0.47 -17.81 -3.35
N SER A 54 0.40 -18.27 -2.10
CA SER A 54 0.88 -19.61 -1.75
C SER A 54 0.07 -20.70 -2.43
N GLN A 55 -1.25 -20.51 -2.56
CA GLN A 55 -2.12 -21.41 -3.29
C GLN A 55 -1.80 -21.39 -4.79
N LEU A 56 -1.70 -20.20 -5.42
CA LEU A 56 -1.36 -20.06 -6.84
C LEU A 56 -0.02 -20.72 -7.18
N ALA A 57 1.02 -20.50 -6.35
CA ALA A 57 2.31 -21.18 -6.52
C ALA A 57 2.17 -22.71 -6.46
N GLY A 58 1.32 -23.22 -5.54
CA GLY A 58 1.02 -24.64 -5.43
C GLY A 58 0.26 -25.21 -6.64
N GLU A 59 -0.64 -24.42 -7.23
CA GLU A 59 -1.40 -24.80 -8.44
C GLU A 59 -0.49 -24.82 -9.66
N TYR A 60 0.34 -23.78 -9.84
CA TYR A 60 1.36 -23.75 -10.89
C TYR A 60 2.30 -24.95 -10.81
N ASN A 61 2.81 -25.28 -9.63
CA ASN A 61 3.69 -26.44 -9.42
C ASN A 61 3.02 -27.77 -9.76
N LYS A 62 1.69 -27.87 -9.70
CA LYS A 62 0.95 -29.08 -10.10
C LYS A 62 0.66 -29.12 -11.59
N SER A 63 0.55 -27.98 -12.25
CA SER A 63 0.13 -27.88 -13.65
C SER A 63 1.24 -28.21 -14.65
N GLN A 64 2.51 -28.12 -14.24
CA GLN A 64 3.69 -28.35 -15.07
C GLN A 64 4.84 -28.98 -14.26
N SER A 65 5.95 -29.37 -14.91
CA SER A 65 7.10 -30.02 -14.27
C SER A 65 8.46 -29.39 -14.61
N THR A 66 8.45 -28.25 -15.34
CA THR A 66 9.70 -27.59 -15.78
C THR A 66 10.31 -26.82 -14.62
N TYR A 67 9.50 -26.06 -13.89
CA TYR A 67 9.93 -25.23 -12.77
C TYR A 67 9.13 -25.54 -11.50
N ALA A 68 9.75 -25.34 -10.33
CA ALA A 68 9.06 -25.27 -9.06
C ALA A 68 9.07 -23.83 -8.56
N VAL A 69 7.95 -23.30 -8.12
CA VAL A 69 7.86 -21.99 -7.45
C VAL A 69 7.93 -22.19 -5.95
N LEU A 70 8.88 -21.54 -5.30
CA LEU A 70 8.97 -21.39 -3.84
C LEU A 70 8.51 -20.00 -3.45
N HIS A 71 7.36 -19.91 -2.81
CA HIS A 71 6.84 -18.64 -2.29
C HIS A 71 7.65 -18.22 -1.04
N ASP A 72 8.34 -17.09 -1.15
CA ASP A 72 9.13 -16.47 -0.09
C ASP A 72 8.39 -15.23 0.46
N ILE A 73 8.24 -15.20 1.77
CA ILE A 73 7.54 -14.13 2.51
C ILE A 73 8.47 -13.38 3.48
N ALA A 74 9.73 -13.78 3.57
CA ALA A 74 10.62 -13.38 4.66
C ALA A 74 11.89 -12.65 4.22
N THR A 75 12.19 -12.61 2.93
CA THR A 75 13.40 -11.95 2.42
C THR A 75 13.39 -10.44 2.74
N ASN A 76 14.51 -9.96 3.29
CA ASN A 76 14.77 -8.52 3.33
C ASN A 76 15.20 -8.08 1.93
N LEU A 77 14.27 -7.45 1.20
CA LEU A 77 14.42 -7.15 -0.22
C LEU A 77 15.65 -6.26 -0.48
N SER A 78 15.77 -5.11 0.19
CA SER A 78 16.88 -4.18 0.00
C SER A 78 18.24 -4.84 0.28
N ALA A 79 18.34 -5.64 1.36
CA ALA A 79 19.55 -6.38 1.65
C ALA A 79 19.86 -7.49 0.63
N SER A 80 18.85 -8.08 -0.01
CA SER A 80 19.02 -9.10 -1.04
C SER A 80 19.61 -8.50 -2.32
N PHE A 81 19.14 -7.33 -2.75
CA PHE A 81 19.73 -6.60 -3.88
C PHE A 81 21.17 -6.20 -3.63
N VAL A 82 21.50 -5.69 -2.44
CA VAL A 82 22.88 -5.33 -2.08
C VAL A 82 23.83 -6.52 -2.09
N ARG A 83 23.33 -7.73 -1.86
CA ARG A 83 24.13 -8.97 -1.83
C ARG A 83 24.17 -9.72 -3.17
N ASP A 84 23.61 -9.15 -4.24
CA ASP A 84 23.44 -9.81 -5.54
C ASP A 84 22.73 -11.19 -5.43
N ASN A 85 21.79 -11.30 -4.51
CA ASN A 85 20.99 -12.52 -4.30
C ASN A 85 19.52 -12.16 -4.07
N PRO A 86 18.89 -11.41 -5.01
CA PRO A 86 17.47 -11.12 -4.95
C PRO A 86 16.62 -12.37 -5.25
N PRO A 87 15.30 -12.35 -4.99
CA PRO A 87 14.38 -13.36 -5.49
C PRO A 87 14.40 -13.38 -7.02
N ASP A 88 13.86 -14.44 -7.63
CA ASP A 88 13.78 -14.53 -9.10
C ASP A 88 12.62 -13.73 -9.68
N LEU A 89 11.52 -13.63 -8.94
CA LEU A 89 10.33 -12.83 -9.27
C LEU A 89 9.79 -12.17 -7.99
N GLY A 90 9.37 -10.92 -8.08
CA GLY A 90 8.65 -10.25 -7.01
C GLY A 90 7.26 -9.79 -7.43
N CYS A 91 6.34 -9.73 -6.44
CA CYS A 91 5.00 -9.19 -6.58
C CYS A 91 4.64 -8.40 -5.31
N LEU A 92 4.79 -7.08 -5.34
CA LEU A 92 4.59 -6.20 -4.18
C LEU A 92 4.02 -4.85 -4.59
N ASN A 93 3.62 -4.08 -3.55
CA ASN A 93 3.28 -2.67 -3.73
C ASN A 93 4.40 -1.94 -4.47
N TYR A 94 4.01 -1.17 -5.48
CA TYR A 94 4.93 -0.31 -6.19
C TYR A 94 5.10 1.02 -5.45
N ASN A 95 6.32 1.45 -5.26
CA ASN A 95 6.65 2.64 -4.49
C ASN A 95 8.00 3.24 -4.92
N LEU A 96 8.36 4.39 -4.35
CA LEU A 96 9.60 5.10 -4.64
C LEU A 96 10.86 4.23 -4.48
N GLU A 97 10.92 3.32 -3.49
CA GLU A 97 12.07 2.43 -3.30
C GLU A 97 12.25 1.48 -4.50
N MET A 98 11.15 0.96 -5.04
CA MET A 98 11.17 0.14 -6.26
C MET A 98 11.61 0.96 -7.48
N GLY A 99 11.11 2.18 -7.63
CA GLY A 99 11.55 3.11 -8.67
C GLY A 99 13.07 3.33 -8.65
N ARG A 100 13.66 3.51 -7.48
CA ARG A 100 15.12 3.64 -7.31
C ARG A 100 15.91 2.39 -7.69
N PHE A 101 15.36 1.19 -7.51
CA PHE A 101 15.99 -0.03 -8.04
C PHE A 101 15.92 -0.08 -9.57
N ILE A 102 14.81 0.40 -10.16
CA ILE A 102 14.64 0.48 -11.60
C ILE A 102 15.66 1.44 -12.20
N GLU A 103 15.73 2.65 -11.71
CA GLU A 103 16.65 3.72 -12.17
C GLU A 103 18.11 3.25 -12.21
N ARG A 104 18.52 2.44 -11.23
CA ARG A 104 19.87 1.86 -11.14
C ARG A 104 20.08 0.62 -12.01
N GLY A 105 19.08 0.22 -12.80
CA GLY A 105 19.15 -0.96 -13.67
C GLY A 105 19.14 -2.29 -12.91
N ALA A 106 18.64 -2.31 -11.66
CA ALA A 106 18.59 -3.54 -10.86
C ALA A 106 17.44 -4.48 -11.27
N LEU A 107 16.48 -3.99 -12.07
CA LEU A 107 15.39 -4.80 -12.61
C LEU A 107 15.57 -5.01 -14.11
N SER A 108 15.17 -6.18 -14.58
CA SER A 108 15.24 -6.58 -15.98
C SER A 108 14.25 -5.81 -16.84
N ASP A 109 14.60 -5.67 -18.12
CA ASP A 109 13.67 -5.19 -19.13
C ASP A 109 12.62 -6.27 -19.45
N LEU A 110 11.35 -5.92 -19.37
CA LEU A 110 10.19 -6.76 -19.66
C LEU A 110 9.42 -6.27 -20.90
N SER A 111 9.93 -5.27 -21.62
CA SER A 111 9.26 -4.64 -22.77
C SER A 111 9.01 -5.60 -23.93
N ASP A 112 9.76 -6.71 -24.00
CA ASP A 112 9.59 -7.78 -24.99
C ASP A 112 8.50 -8.80 -24.61
N MET A 113 7.95 -8.71 -23.38
CA MET A 113 6.88 -9.60 -22.94
C MET A 113 5.52 -9.12 -23.45
N PRO A 114 4.68 -10.02 -23.98
CA PRO A 114 3.32 -9.64 -24.39
C PRO A 114 2.50 -9.00 -23.27
N GLU A 115 2.72 -9.43 -22.03
CA GLU A 115 2.03 -8.96 -20.82
C GLU A 115 2.27 -7.48 -20.55
N ALA A 116 3.44 -6.94 -20.89
CA ALA A 116 3.71 -5.51 -20.80
C ALA A 116 2.82 -4.69 -21.75
N GLY A 117 2.54 -5.22 -22.95
CA GLY A 117 1.66 -4.57 -23.92
C GLY A 117 0.15 -4.74 -23.66
N MET A 118 -0.23 -5.51 -22.65
CA MET A 118 -1.65 -5.67 -22.24
C MET A 118 -2.09 -4.63 -21.22
N ILE A 119 -1.14 -3.95 -20.57
CA ILE A 119 -1.45 -2.96 -19.53
C ILE A 119 -2.04 -1.71 -20.16
N ARG A 120 -3.09 -1.19 -19.57
CA ARG A 120 -3.71 0.11 -19.93
C ARG A 120 -2.64 1.22 -19.88
N GLU A 121 -2.70 2.13 -20.83
CA GLU A 121 -1.73 3.22 -20.94
C GLU A 121 -1.69 4.10 -19.68
N ASP A 122 -2.86 4.49 -19.18
CA ASP A 122 -3.00 5.29 -17.96
C ASP A 122 -2.50 4.59 -16.68
N VAL A 123 -2.59 3.26 -16.63
CA VAL A 123 -2.04 2.46 -15.52
C VAL A 123 -0.52 2.32 -15.64
N GLN A 124 0.00 2.16 -16.85
CA GLN A 124 1.45 2.14 -17.08
C GLN A 124 2.06 3.51 -16.73
N GLU A 125 1.40 4.61 -17.09
CA GLU A 125 1.80 5.96 -16.70
C GLU A 125 1.90 6.14 -15.18
N LEU A 126 1.06 5.48 -14.37
CA LEU A 126 1.21 5.51 -12.90
C LEU A 126 2.54 4.93 -12.43
N ALA A 127 3.06 3.89 -13.12
CA ALA A 127 4.38 3.36 -12.80
C ALA A 127 5.49 4.35 -13.16
N ASP A 128 5.29 5.13 -14.21
CA ASP A 128 6.26 6.09 -14.72
C ASP A 128 6.30 7.41 -13.90
N TRP A 129 5.43 7.58 -12.90
CA TRP A 129 5.53 8.67 -11.93
C TRP A 129 6.69 8.48 -10.94
N TYR A 130 7.20 7.26 -10.82
CA TYR A 130 8.40 6.94 -10.06
C TYR A 130 9.63 6.91 -10.96
N PRO A 131 10.85 6.96 -10.40
CA PRO A 131 12.07 6.84 -11.19
C PRO A 131 12.04 5.63 -12.13
N THR A 132 12.38 5.85 -13.40
CA THR A 132 12.37 4.85 -14.47
C THR A 132 13.78 4.61 -15.01
N TYR A 133 13.97 3.56 -15.79
CA TYR A 133 15.17 3.35 -16.59
C TYR A 133 14.81 3.60 -18.06
N GLU A 134 15.50 4.57 -18.69
CA GLU A 134 15.20 4.99 -20.05
C GLU A 134 15.15 3.82 -21.04
N GLY A 135 14.07 3.71 -21.79
CA GLY A 135 13.85 2.70 -22.83
C GLY A 135 13.57 1.29 -22.31
N ARG A 136 13.21 1.11 -21.03
CA ARG A 136 12.83 -0.18 -20.45
C ARG A 136 11.46 -0.12 -19.76
N THR A 137 10.72 -1.23 -19.88
CA THR A 137 9.58 -1.53 -19.00
C THR A 137 10.07 -2.53 -17.95
N SER A 138 10.36 -2.07 -16.74
CA SER A 138 10.94 -2.90 -15.69
C SER A 138 9.93 -3.43 -14.68
N VAL A 139 8.67 -3.00 -14.79
CA VAL A 139 7.57 -3.39 -13.90
C VAL A 139 6.29 -3.57 -14.70
N ILE A 140 5.50 -4.59 -14.34
CA ILE A 140 4.17 -4.83 -14.90
C ILE A 140 3.16 -4.69 -13.77
N PRO A 141 2.28 -3.67 -13.79
CA PRO A 141 1.20 -3.54 -12.82
C PRO A 141 0.30 -4.77 -12.80
N TYR A 142 0.09 -5.36 -11.63
CA TYR A 142 -0.74 -6.54 -11.44
C TYR A 142 -2.14 -6.20 -10.92
N SER A 143 -2.23 -5.22 -10.02
CA SER A 143 -3.49 -4.70 -9.51
C SER A 143 -3.38 -3.25 -9.10
N VAL A 144 -4.47 -2.50 -9.20
CA VAL A 144 -4.59 -1.12 -8.74
C VAL A 144 -5.68 -1.04 -7.68
N THR A 145 -5.38 -0.46 -6.52
CA THR A 145 -6.42 -0.12 -5.53
C THR A 145 -6.87 1.32 -5.71
N GLY A 146 -8.18 1.53 -5.70
CA GLY A 146 -8.80 2.85 -5.54
C GLY A 146 -9.21 3.04 -4.10
N ALA A 147 -8.76 4.12 -3.48
CA ALA A 147 -9.08 4.47 -2.11
C ALA A 147 -9.92 5.74 -2.06
N SER A 148 -10.88 5.77 -1.14
CA SER A 148 -11.93 6.77 -1.09
C SER A 148 -12.57 6.77 0.31
N VAL A 149 -13.50 7.67 0.58
CA VAL A 149 -14.22 7.68 1.85
C VAL A 149 -15.13 6.44 1.93
N ILE A 150 -14.87 5.54 2.86
CA ILE A 150 -15.79 4.45 3.21
C ILE A 150 -16.90 5.03 4.08
N TYR A 151 -18.15 4.74 3.78
CA TYR A 151 -19.28 5.22 4.57
C TYR A 151 -20.31 4.14 4.89
N ASN A 152 -21.01 4.31 6.00
CA ASN A 152 -22.11 3.43 6.44
C ASN A 152 -23.41 3.90 5.81
N ARG A 153 -23.92 3.15 4.82
CA ARG A 153 -25.15 3.47 4.07
C ARG A 153 -26.35 3.61 4.99
N ARG A 154 -26.47 2.74 6.00
CA ARG A 154 -27.59 2.77 6.95
C ARG A 154 -27.58 4.04 7.80
N ILE A 155 -26.42 4.50 8.30
CA ILE A 155 -26.34 5.76 9.06
C ILE A 155 -26.76 6.93 8.17
N PHE A 156 -26.31 6.98 6.92
CA PHE A 156 -26.70 8.02 5.98
C PHE A 156 -28.22 8.01 5.75
N GLU A 157 -28.83 6.85 5.53
CA GLU A 157 -30.28 6.70 5.36
C GLU A 157 -31.07 7.11 6.61
N GLU A 158 -30.66 6.66 7.81
CA GLU A 158 -31.27 6.99 9.09
C GLU A 158 -31.30 8.50 9.38
N HIS A 159 -30.30 9.23 8.89
CA HIS A 159 -30.18 10.70 9.05
C HIS A 159 -30.63 11.49 7.81
N GLY A 160 -31.14 10.81 6.75
CA GLY A 160 -31.60 11.45 5.52
C GLY A 160 -30.51 12.16 4.75
N LEU A 161 -29.28 11.63 4.79
CA LEU A 161 -28.10 12.18 4.15
C LEU A 161 -27.91 11.59 2.76
N GLU A 162 -27.54 12.43 1.81
CA GLU A 162 -27.06 12.01 0.47
C GLU A 162 -25.53 12.00 0.46
N VAL A 163 -24.95 11.26 -0.48
CA VAL A 163 -23.48 11.28 -0.71
C VAL A 163 -23.07 12.68 -1.18
N PRO A 164 -22.19 13.38 -0.44
CA PRO A 164 -21.81 14.75 -0.77
C PRO A 164 -20.99 14.82 -2.06
N THR A 165 -21.24 15.84 -2.84
CA THR A 165 -20.56 16.10 -4.12
C THR A 165 -19.67 17.33 -4.11
N THR A 166 -19.82 18.17 -3.08
CA THR A 166 -19.02 19.38 -2.85
C THR A 166 -18.43 19.40 -1.45
N TRP A 167 -17.40 20.22 -1.23
CA TRP A 167 -16.79 20.39 0.09
C TRP A 167 -17.78 20.91 1.14
N ASP A 168 -18.58 21.92 0.81
CA ASP A 168 -19.60 22.46 1.69
C ASP A 168 -20.65 21.41 2.06
N GLU A 169 -21.09 20.57 1.12
CA GLU A 169 -22.00 19.46 1.39
C GLU A 169 -21.36 18.43 2.33
N PHE A 170 -20.07 18.12 2.15
CA PHE A 170 -19.35 17.18 3.02
C PHE A 170 -19.29 17.68 4.46
N LEU A 171 -18.96 18.96 4.66
CA LEU A 171 -18.96 19.56 5.99
C LEU A 171 -20.38 19.57 6.60
N ALA A 172 -21.41 19.86 5.81
CA ALA A 172 -22.80 19.83 6.28
C ALA A 172 -23.24 18.42 6.73
N VAL A 173 -22.75 17.35 6.04
CA VAL A 173 -22.93 15.96 6.46
C VAL A 173 -22.27 15.73 7.82
N CYS A 174 -21.02 16.17 8.00
CA CYS A 174 -20.29 16.04 9.26
C CYS A 174 -21.00 16.79 10.41
N ASP A 175 -21.44 18.03 10.18
CA ASP A 175 -22.18 18.83 11.15
C ASP A 175 -23.50 18.17 11.59
N THR A 176 -24.24 17.61 10.63
CA THR A 176 -25.50 16.90 10.88
C THR A 176 -25.29 15.68 11.76
N LEU A 177 -24.28 14.87 11.44
CA LEU A 177 -23.94 13.66 12.20
C LEU A 177 -23.45 14.01 13.61
N GLN A 178 -22.55 14.98 13.74
CA GLN A 178 -22.04 15.45 15.03
C GLN A 178 -23.17 16.02 15.90
N GLY A 179 -24.09 16.79 15.30
CA GLY A 179 -25.30 17.31 15.99
C GLY A 179 -26.27 16.22 16.45
N ALA A 180 -26.18 15.02 15.87
CA ALA A 180 -26.97 13.86 16.25
C ALA A 180 -26.22 12.88 17.19
N ASP A 181 -25.08 13.28 17.76
CA ASP A 181 -24.20 12.46 18.61
C ASP A 181 -23.67 11.19 17.88
N VAL A 182 -23.56 11.23 16.55
CA VAL A 182 -22.92 10.21 15.72
C VAL A 182 -21.49 10.67 15.41
N VAL A 183 -20.49 9.78 15.55
CA VAL A 183 -19.11 10.06 15.13
C VAL A 183 -19.06 10.18 13.60
N PRO A 184 -18.81 11.39 13.03
CA PRO A 184 -18.80 11.55 11.59
C PRO A 184 -17.69 10.75 10.91
N ILE A 185 -16.45 10.86 11.40
CA ILE A 185 -15.26 10.22 10.85
C ILE A 185 -14.57 9.41 11.94
N TYR A 186 -14.42 8.09 11.74
CA TYR A 186 -13.55 7.33 12.64
C TYR A 186 -12.10 7.43 12.19
N SER A 187 -11.21 7.71 13.12
CA SER A 187 -9.78 7.86 12.85
C SER A 187 -8.93 7.08 13.86
N THR A 188 -7.74 6.66 13.40
CA THR A 188 -6.87 5.73 14.12
C THR A 188 -5.44 6.27 14.15
N PHE A 189 -5.24 7.40 14.86
CA PHE A 189 -4.00 8.17 14.85
C PHE A 189 -2.83 7.50 15.55
N LEU A 190 -3.05 6.36 16.25
CA LEU A 190 -1.94 5.61 16.85
C LEU A 190 -1.00 5.03 15.77
N ASP A 191 -1.56 4.64 14.62
CA ASP A 191 -0.80 4.15 13.48
C ASP A 191 -0.58 5.29 12.45
N PRO A 192 0.61 5.92 12.35
CA PRO A 192 0.83 7.13 11.54
C PRO A 192 0.44 6.98 10.08
N TRP A 193 0.65 5.78 9.49
CA TRP A 193 0.33 5.51 8.11
C TRP A 193 -1.17 5.67 7.78
N THR A 194 -2.06 5.46 8.76
CA THR A 194 -3.51 5.58 8.53
C THR A 194 -3.95 7.01 8.28
N ILE A 195 -3.26 7.99 8.88
CA ILE A 195 -3.51 9.41 8.62
C ILE A 195 -2.88 9.82 7.30
N ALA A 196 -1.65 9.36 7.06
CA ALA A 196 -0.91 9.71 5.86
C ALA A 196 -1.62 9.22 4.60
N GLN A 197 -2.00 7.95 4.56
CA GLN A 197 -2.69 7.36 3.40
C GLN A 197 -4.21 7.64 3.36
N GLY A 198 -4.79 8.12 4.46
CA GLY A 198 -6.18 8.56 4.57
C GLY A 198 -6.30 10.07 4.45
N LEU A 199 -6.54 10.75 5.57
CA LEU A 199 -6.86 12.19 5.59
C LEU A 199 -5.87 13.06 4.80
N PHE A 200 -4.55 12.84 4.97
CA PHE A 200 -3.54 13.66 4.29
C PHE A 200 -3.52 13.41 2.77
N ASP A 201 -3.43 12.15 2.33
CA ASP A 201 -3.40 11.84 0.90
C ASP A 201 -4.66 12.32 0.19
N TYR A 202 -5.83 12.25 0.85
CA TYR A 202 -7.10 12.66 0.24
C TYR A 202 -7.24 14.17 0.15
N THR A 203 -6.83 14.91 1.18
CA THR A 203 -6.93 16.37 1.15
C THR A 203 -5.89 17.00 0.25
N VAL A 204 -4.63 16.52 0.29
CA VAL A 204 -3.58 17.04 -0.58
C VAL A 204 -3.82 16.63 -2.03
N GLY A 205 -4.05 15.35 -2.30
CA GLY A 205 -4.20 14.85 -3.67
C GLY A 205 -5.47 15.34 -4.36
N GLY A 206 -6.51 15.68 -3.60
CA GLY A 206 -7.73 16.28 -4.15
C GLY A 206 -7.61 17.76 -4.52
N LEU A 207 -6.53 18.44 -4.12
CA LEU A 207 -6.32 19.89 -4.37
C LEU A 207 -5.03 20.19 -5.15
N VAL A 208 -4.03 19.31 -5.10
CA VAL A 208 -2.69 19.56 -5.64
C VAL A 208 -2.43 18.62 -6.82
N ASP A 209 -1.85 19.15 -7.88
CA ASP A 209 -1.18 18.32 -8.88
C ASP A 209 0.05 17.66 -8.24
N VAL A 210 -0.15 16.45 -7.71
CA VAL A 210 0.86 15.71 -6.94
C VAL A 210 2.09 15.42 -7.80
N ARG A 211 1.89 15.03 -9.06
CA ARG A 211 2.99 14.73 -9.99
C ARG A 211 3.82 15.97 -10.26
N GLY A 212 3.17 17.04 -10.73
CA GLY A 212 3.85 18.30 -11.03
C GLY A 212 4.54 18.91 -9.82
N PHE A 213 4.01 18.71 -8.60
CA PHE A 213 4.66 19.14 -7.37
C PHE A 213 6.01 18.42 -7.15
N TYR A 214 6.05 17.08 -7.23
CA TYR A 214 7.28 16.32 -7.00
C TYR A 214 8.29 16.50 -8.12
N GLU A 215 7.86 16.60 -9.40
CA GLU A 215 8.75 16.94 -10.51
C GLU A 215 9.46 18.29 -10.26
N GLN A 216 8.74 19.31 -9.78
CA GLN A 216 9.34 20.61 -9.45
C GLN A 216 10.26 20.53 -8.21
N MET A 217 9.89 19.73 -7.20
CA MET A 217 10.75 19.55 -6.01
C MET A 217 12.06 18.84 -6.36
N ASP A 218 12.03 17.88 -7.30
CA ASP A 218 13.24 17.21 -7.78
C ASP A 218 14.10 18.13 -8.64
N GLU A 219 13.51 18.99 -9.48
CA GLU A 219 14.24 20.01 -10.25
C GLU A 219 14.94 21.04 -9.35
N ILE A 220 14.30 21.46 -8.25
CA ILE A 220 14.89 22.39 -7.28
C ILE A 220 16.02 21.69 -6.49
N GLY A 221 15.87 20.41 -6.18
CA GLY A 221 16.86 19.58 -5.52
C GLY A 221 17.26 20.11 -4.14
N GLU A 222 18.58 20.35 -3.93
CA GLU A 222 19.13 20.80 -2.65
C GLU A 222 18.76 22.25 -2.26
N ASP A 223 18.29 23.03 -3.22
CA ASP A 223 17.79 24.40 -3.00
C ASP A 223 16.33 24.41 -2.52
N ALA A 224 15.66 23.25 -2.44
CA ALA A 224 14.32 23.15 -1.91
C ALA A 224 14.28 23.56 -0.43
N GLY A 225 13.31 24.42 -0.09
CA GLY A 225 13.17 24.91 1.28
C GLY A 225 11.99 25.87 1.41
N PRO A 226 11.73 26.39 2.61
CA PRO A 226 10.60 27.32 2.84
C PRO A 226 10.64 28.58 1.94
N ASP A 227 11.82 28.98 1.46
CA ASP A 227 11.99 30.13 0.59
C ASP A 227 11.90 29.83 -0.91
N SER A 228 11.97 28.54 -1.31
CA SER A 228 11.83 28.12 -2.72
C SER A 228 10.44 28.47 -3.28
N GLU A 229 10.31 28.53 -4.60
CA GLU A 229 9.03 28.85 -5.26
C GLU A 229 7.97 27.79 -4.94
N VAL A 230 8.36 26.51 -4.96
CA VAL A 230 7.56 25.34 -4.59
C VAL A 230 8.17 24.70 -3.34
N SER A 231 7.34 24.34 -2.38
CA SER A 231 7.74 23.64 -1.16
C SER A 231 6.55 22.96 -0.50
N PHE A 232 6.81 22.00 0.39
CA PHE A 232 5.73 21.39 1.20
C PHE A 232 4.96 22.46 1.97
N GLN A 233 5.64 23.42 2.60
CA GLN A 233 4.98 24.48 3.33
C GLN A 233 4.07 25.32 2.44
N LYS A 234 4.54 25.75 1.26
CA LYS A 234 3.75 26.62 0.39
C LYS A 234 2.61 25.91 -0.30
N THR A 235 2.81 24.68 -0.72
CA THR A 235 1.87 23.95 -1.56
C THR A 235 0.87 23.15 -0.73
N PHE A 236 1.31 22.57 0.40
CA PHE A 236 0.46 21.68 1.19
C PHE A 236 -0.23 22.36 2.38
N LEU A 237 0.09 23.62 2.68
CA LEU A 237 -0.49 24.28 3.86
C LEU A 237 -2.01 24.35 3.79
N GLU A 238 -2.60 24.82 2.69
CA GLU A 238 -4.06 24.87 2.51
C GLU A 238 -4.72 23.49 2.61
N PRO A 239 -4.27 22.45 1.83
CA PRO A 239 -4.80 21.09 1.99
C PRO A 239 -4.69 20.53 3.42
N VAL A 240 -3.58 20.80 4.10
CA VAL A 240 -3.37 20.35 5.49
C VAL A 240 -4.27 21.12 6.46
N GLN A 241 -4.58 22.38 6.21
CA GLN A 241 -5.59 23.12 7.00
C GLN A 241 -6.97 22.50 6.84
N ARG A 242 -7.37 22.07 5.62
CA ARG A 242 -8.61 21.31 5.40
C ARG A 242 -8.56 19.94 6.09
N MET A 243 -7.41 19.27 6.07
CA MET A 243 -7.24 18.05 6.88
C MET A 243 -7.50 18.32 8.37
N MET A 244 -7.00 19.42 8.91
CA MET A 244 -7.23 19.80 10.32
C MET A 244 -8.70 20.10 10.59
N GLU A 245 -9.43 20.70 9.65
CA GLU A 245 -10.88 20.89 9.74
C GLU A 245 -11.60 19.54 9.85
N LEU A 246 -11.19 18.51 9.07
CA LEU A 246 -11.74 17.16 9.18
C LEU A 246 -11.40 16.49 10.51
N VAL A 247 -10.25 16.77 11.10
CA VAL A 247 -9.84 16.24 12.42
C VAL A 247 -10.83 16.65 13.53
N GLU A 248 -11.47 17.81 13.44
CA GLU A 248 -12.50 18.25 14.39
C GLU A 248 -13.75 17.36 14.40
N TYR A 249 -13.98 16.58 13.34
CA TYR A 249 -15.10 15.64 13.21
C TYR A 249 -14.72 14.19 13.54
N THR A 250 -13.51 13.95 14.03
CA THR A 250 -13.06 12.60 14.37
C THR A 250 -13.44 12.19 15.80
N ASN A 251 -13.40 10.87 16.06
CA ASN A 251 -13.57 10.36 17.42
C ASN A 251 -12.54 10.98 18.39
N PRO A 252 -12.93 11.40 19.60
CA PRO A 252 -12.05 12.11 20.54
C PRO A 252 -10.83 11.31 21.00
N ASP A 253 -10.88 9.98 20.91
CA ASP A 253 -9.83 9.06 21.31
C ASP A 253 -8.96 8.56 20.14
N ALA A 254 -9.09 9.14 18.94
CA ALA A 254 -8.32 8.83 17.76
C ALA A 254 -6.79 8.72 18.00
N PRO A 255 -6.15 9.58 18.85
CA PRO A 255 -4.72 9.44 19.15
C PRO A 255 -4.33 8.10 19.80
N ASN A 256 -5.27 7.38 20.38
CA ASN A 256 -5.05 6.11 21.09
C ASN A 256 -5.63 4.90 20.34
N ARG A 257 -6.18 5.10 19.16
CA ARG A 257 -6.80 4.06 18.35
C ARG A 257 -5.86 3.57 17.26
N ALA A 258 -5.69 2.26 17.17
CA ALA A 258 -4.96 1.58 16.12
C ALA A 258 -5.87 1.23 14.94
N TYR A 259 -5.30 0.90 13.79
CA TYR A 259 -6.02 0.51 12.56
C TYR A 259 -7.11 -0.55 12.81
N GLY A 260 -6.81 -1.60 13.58
CA GLY A 260 -7.79 -2.65 13.93
C GLY A 260 -8.99 -2.15 14.74
N ASP A 261 -8.82 -1.07 15.53
CA ASP A 261 -9.93 -0.45 16.25
C ASP A 261 -10.91 0.21 15.29
N GLY A 262 -10.40 0.87 14.23
CA GLY A 262 -11.20 1.49 13.18
C GLY A 262 -12.02 0.47 12.39
N ASN A 263 -11.40 -0.63 11.98
CA ASN A 263 -12.10 -1.71 11.29
C ASN A 263 -13.22 -2.29 12.17
N THR A 264 -12.95 -2.45 13.48
CA THR A 264 -13.95 -2.94 14.43
C THR A 264 -15.10 -1.94 14.64
N ALA A 265 -14.79 -0.64 14.74
CA ALA A 265 -15.78 0.41 14.92
C ALA A 265 -16.72 0.49 13.70
N MET A 266 -16.16 0.46 12.49
CA MET A 266 -16.94 0.43 11.24
C MET A 266 -17.82 -0.81 11.16
N ALA A 267 -17.27 -1.99 11.48
CA ALA A 267 -18.02 -3.24 11.52
C ALA A 267 -19.23 -3.20 12.47
N ARG A 268 -19.13 -2.43 13.56
CA ARG A 268 -20.22 -2.25 14.55
C ARG A 268 -21.15 -1.09 14.24
N GLY A 269 -20.88 -0.30 13.22
CA GLY A 269 -21.63 0.90 12.91
C GLY A 269 -21.47 2.01 13.95
N GLU A 270 -20.29 2.10 14.60
CA GLU A 270 -20.00 3.11 15.64
C GLU A 270 -19.64 4.48 15.05
N ALA A 271 -19.41 4.56 13.73
CA ALA A 271 -19.13 5.79 13.01
C ALA A 271 -19.71 5.77 11.60
N ALA A 272 -19.88 6.96 11.03
CA ALA A 272 -20.48 7.10 9.71
C ALA A 272 -19.48 6.95 8.58
N MET A 273 -18.25 7.43 8.73
CA MET A 273 -17.23 7.43 7.66
C MET A 273 -15.86 7.00 8.17
N TYR A 274 -15.03 6.46 7.23
CA TYR A 274 -13.67 6.00 7.49
C TYR A 274 -12.77 6.27 6.27
N PHE A 275 -11.66 6.97 6.49
CA PHE A 275 -10.74 7.38 5.44
C PHE A 275 -9.67 6.31 5.23
N GLN A 276 -10.06 5.22 4.57
CA GLN A 276 -9.21 4.09 4.23
C GLN A 276 -9.57 3.54 2.85
N GLY A 277 -8.74 2.65 2.32
CA GLY A 277 -9.02 1.98 1.05
C GLY A 277 -9.69 0.61 1.21
N PRO A 278 -9.86 -0.12 0.10
CA PRO A 278 -10.52 -1.44 0.06
C PRO A 278 -9.92 -2.48 1.00
N TRP A 279 -8.64 -2.36 1.32
CA TRP A 279 -8.00 -3.24 2.34
C TRP A 279 -8.73 -3.21 3.69
N ALA A 280 -9.30 -2.06 4.07
CA ALA A 280 -10.10 -1.96 5.28
C ALA A 280 -11.45 -2.68 5.15
N LEU A 281 -12.09 -2.66 3.98
CA LEU A 281 -13.33 -3.40 3.73
C LEU A 281 -13.13 -4.90 3.92
N VAL A 282 -12.03 -5.44 3.41
CA VAL A 282 -11.65 -6.86 3.61
C VAL A 282 -11.44 -7.20 5.08
N GLU A 283 -10.84 -6.31 5.85
CA GLU A 283 -10.64 -6.50 7.29
C GLU A 283 -11.95 -6.35 8.10
N ILE A 284 -12.82 -5.43 7.70
CA ILE A 284 -14.15 -5.24 8.30
C ILE A 284 -15.02 -6.50 8.10
N ASP A 285 -14.98 -7.11 6.92
CA ASP A 285 -15.71 -8.35 6.62
C ASP A 285 -15.34 -9.50 7.56
N LYS A 286 -14.07 -9.58 7.99
CA LYS A 286 -13.61 -10.61 8.94
C LYS A 286 -14.26 -10.51 10.32
N ALA A 287 -14.82 -9.35 10.67
CA ALA A 287 -15.59 -9.17 11.90
C ALA A 287 -16.98 -9.83 11.83
N GLY A 288 -17.45 -10.23 10.65
CA GLY A 288 -18.66 -11.01 10.44
C GLY A 288 -19.95 -10.26 10.79
N THR A 289 -20.01 -8.97 10.48
CA THR A 289 -21.18 -8.10 10.70
C THR A 289 -21.89 -7.82 9.38
N ASP A 290 -23.22 -7.52 9.46
CA ASP A 290 -24.03 -7.18 8.29
C ASP A 290 -24.08 -5.64 8.10
N VAL A 291 -22.94 -4.96 8.21
CA VAL A 291 -22.88 -3.51 7.98
C VAL A 291 -22.90 -3.23 6.47
N GLU A 292 -23.81 -2.35 6.06
CA GLU A 292 -23.90 -1.92 4.65
C GLU A 292 -22.96 -0.73 4.41
N LEU A 293 -21.84 -1.01 3.76
CA LEU A 293 -20.82 -0.01 3.43
C LEU A 293 -20.90 0.37 1.95
N GLY A 294 -20.43 1.57 1.65
CA GLY A 294 -20.16 2.06 0.31
C GLY A 294 -18.92 2.94 0.32
N THR A 295 -18.56 3.47 -0.84
CA THR A 295 -17.46 4.43 -0.96
C THR A 295 -17.87 5.60 -1.83
N PHE A 296 -17.27 6.76 -1.60
CA PHE A 296 -17.39 7.92 -2.49
C PHE A 296 -16.12 8.75 -2.48
N PRO A 297 -15.76 9.42 -3.60
CA PRO A 297 -14.62 10.32 -3.66
C PRO A 297 -14.81 11.49 -2.69
N LEU A 298 -13.79 11.81 -1.88
CA LEU A 298 -13.83 13.02 -1.05
C LEU A 298 -13.92 14.25 -1.97
N PRO A 299 -15.00 15.05 -1.89
CA PRO A 299 -15.07 16.29 -2.65
C PRO A 299 -14.20 17.33 -1.96
N MET A 300 -13.16 17.83 -2.63
CA MET A 300 -12.24 18.81 -2.05
C MET A 300 -12.51 20.25 -2.51
N THR A 301 -13.46 20.44 -3.45
CA THR A 301 -13.90 21.73 -3.97
C THR A 301 -15.44 21.80 -4.00
N ASP A 302 -15.98 22.97 -4.31
CA ASP A 302 -17.43 23.15 -4.51
C ASP A 302 -17.86 22.90 -5.97
N ASN A 303 -16.98 22.35 -6.81
CA ASN A 303 -17.31 21.87 -8.13
C ASN A 303 -17.41 20.35 -8.14
N PRO A 304 -18.59 19.75 -8.36
CA PRO A 304 -18.76 18.30 -8.38
C PRO A 304 -17.90 17.57 -9.41
N ASP A 305 -17.47 18.25 -10.47
CA ASP A 305 -16.67 17.65 -11.54
C ASP A 305 -15.18 17.49 -11.16
N ASP A 306 -14.72 18.16 -10.12
CA ASP A 306 -13.32 18.10 -9.65
C ASP A 306 -13.02 16.85 -8.79
N ARG A 307 -14.04 16.02 -8.51
CA ARG A 307 -13.85 14.81 -7.69
C ARG A 307 -12.92 13.80 -8.35
N LEU A 308 -11.96 13.33 -7.58
CA LEU A 308 -10.96 12.33 -7.97
C LEU A 308 -10.90 11.23 -6.92
N ILE A 309 -10.46 10.03 -7.32
CA ILE A 309 -10.14 8.96 -6.37
C ILE A 309 -8.62 8.87 -6.19
N ARG A 310 -8.19 8.47 -4.98
CA ARG A 310 -6.81 8.11 -4.75
C ARG A 310 -6.54 6.71 -5.30
N VAL A 311 -5.49 6.54 -6.09
CA VAL A 311 -5.06 5.21 -6.54
C VAL A 311 -3.62 4.93 -6.16
N ASN A 312 -3.26 3.66 -6.15
CA ASN A 312 -1.87 3.21 -6.17
C ASN A 312 -1.79 1.85 -6.87
N ILE A 313 -0.65 1.57 -7.48
CA ILE A 313 -0.34 0.23 -7.96
C ILE A 313 -0.15 -0.64 -6.71
N ASP A 314 -1.18 -1.42 -6.40
CA ASP A 314 -1.23 -2.24 -5.20
C ASP A 314 -0.24 -3.40 -5.27
N LEU A 315 -0.23 -4.09 -6.40
CA LEU A 315 0.79 -5.08 -6.71
C LEU A 315 1.38 -4.85 -8.10
N SER A 316 2.68 -5.05 -8.19
CA SER A 316 3.44 -5.01 -9.43
C SER A 316 4.37 -6.20 -9.53
N LEU A 317 4.52 -6.75 -10.73
CA LEU A 317 5.42 -7.85 -11.05
C LEU A 317 6.74 -7.31 -11.60
N TRP A 318 7.85 -7.85 -11.12
CA TRP A 318 9.19 -7.44 -11.54
C TRP A 318 10.20 -8.57 -11.40
N ILE A 319 11.19 -8.60 -12.28
CA ILE A 319 12.25 -9.60 -12.31
C ILE A 319 13.60 -8.90 -12.09
N PRO A 320 14.35 -9.22 -11.03
CA PRO A 320 15.68 -8.65 -10.81
C PRO A 320 16.64 -9.00 -11.97
N GLU A 321 17.55 -8.05 -12.29
CA GLU A 321 18.59 -8.31 -13.28
C GLU A 321 19.53 -9.44 -12.83
N ALA A 322 19.75 -9.59 -11.53
CA ALA A 322 20.55 -10.64 -10.92
C ALA A 322 19.76 -11.93 -10.60
N ALA A 323 18.52 -12.09 -11.11
CA ALA A 323 17.74 -13.32 -10.89
C ALA A 323 18.46 -14.55 -11.47
N ASN A 324 18.41 -15.66 -10.73
CA ASN A 324 19.12 -16.88 -11.10
C ASN A 324 18.35 -17.73 -12.15
N VAL A 325 17.01 -17.65 -12.14
CA VAL A 325 16.11 -18.45 -12.97
C VAL A 325 15.18 -17.55 -13.78
N LYS A 326 15.76 -16.63 -14.58
CA LYS A 326 14.99 -15.61 -15.34
C LYS A 326 13.93 -16.20 -16.26
N ASP A 327 14.26 -17.26 -17.01
CA ASP A 327 13.28 -17.89 -17.93
C ASP A 327 12.08 -18.44 -17.16
N GLY A 328 12.34 -19.10 -16.03
CA GLY A 328 11.25 -19.59 -15.17
C GLY A 328 10.45 -18.46 -14.52
N ALA A 329 11.13 -17.38 -14.09
CA ALA A 329 10.46 -16.19 -13.55
C ALA A 329 9.51 -15.55 -14.58
N ARG A 330 9.92 -15.48 -15.86
CA ARG A 330 9.08 -14.99 -16.97
C ARG A 330 7.89 -15.92 -17.22
N GLU A 331 8.08 -17.24 -17.21
CA GLU A 331 6.96 -18.19 -17.37
C GLU A 331 5.96 -18.09 -16.21
N PHE A 332 6.44 -17.92 -14.97
CA PHE A 332 5.53 -17.77 -13.84
C PHE A 332 4.84 -16.40 -13.84
N LEU A 333 5.51 -15.32 -14.28
CA LEU A 333 4.89 -14.00 -14.51
C LEU A 333 3.75 -14.13 -15.54
N GLN A 334 3.99 -14.80 -16.67
CA GLN A 334 2.98 -15.05 -17.69
C GLN A 334 1.76 -15.82 -17.12
N TYR A 335 2.01 -16.81 -16.26
CA TYR A 335 0.94 -17.53 -15.57
C TYR A 335 0.12 -16.59 -14.67
N LEU A 336 0.78 -15.74 -13.87
CA LEU A 336 0.10 -14.79 -12.98
C LEU A 336 -0.75 -13.77 -13.74
N MET A 337 -0.33 -13.37 -14.94
CA MET A 337 -1.05 -12.41 -15.79
C MET A 337 -2.18 -13.03 -16.63
N GLN A 338 -2.41 -14.34 -16.55
CA GLN A 338 -3.57 -14.95 -17.21
C GLN A 338 -4.87 -14.39 -16.64
N PRO A 339 -5.87 -14.06 -17.45
CA PRO A 339 -7.14 -13.49 -16.97
C PRO A 339 -7.84 -14.34 -15.90
N ASP A 340 -7.82 -15.65 -16.03
CA ASP A 340 -8.39 -16.61 -15.06
C ASP A 340 -7.55 -16.77 -13.78
N VAL A 341 -6.38 -16.14 -13.70
CA VAL A 341 -5.53 -16.05 -12.50
C VAL A 341 -5.57 -14.65 -11.87
N GLN A 342 -5.44 -13.59 -12.68
CA GLN A 342 -5.39 -12.21 -12.22
C GLN A 342 -6.76 -11.66 -11.80
N HIS A 343 -7.81 -11.90 -12.61
CA HIS A 343 -9.13 -11.34 -12.33
C HIS A 343 -9.74 -11.82 -11.01
N PRO A 344 -9.63 -13.11 -10.62
CA PRO A 344 -10.06 -13.55 -9.29
C PRO A 344 -9.33 -12.85 -8.14
N TYR A 345 -8.04 -12.54 -8.29
CA TYR A 345 -7.32 -11.74 -7.30
C TYR A 345 -7.97 -10.35 -7.12
N ASN A 346 -8.19 -9.64 -8.23
CA ASN A 346 -8.77 -8.30 -8.18
C ASN A 346 -10.18 -8.32 -7.56
N ALA A 347 -10.98 -9.33 -7.86
CA ALA A 347 -12.32 -9.49 -7.26
C ALA A 347 -12.24 -9.75 -5.74
N GLU A 348 -11.35 -10.66 -5.29
CA GLU A 348 -11.23 -11.03 -3.87
C GLU A 348 -10.67 -9.87 -3.02
N PHE A 349 -9.74 -9.08 -3.58
CA PHE A 349 -9.07 -7.98 -2.86
C PHE A 349 -9.62 -6.60 -3.20
N LEU A 350 -10.78 -6.53 -3.86
CA LEU A 350 -11.48 -5.28 -4.19
C LEU A 350 -10.57 -4.29 -4.94
N ALA A 351 -9.85 -4.81 -5.93
CA ALA A 351 -8.90 -4.05 -6.73
C ALA A 351 -9.40 -3.89 -8.18
N PHE A 352 -8.93 -2.84 -8.84
CA PHE A 352 -9.16 -2.63 -10.27
C PHE A 352 -8.16 -3.43 -11.10
N GLY A 353 -8.62 -3.96 -12.23
CA GLY A 353 -7.76 -4.61 -13.21
C GLY A 353 -6.84 -3.61 -13.91
N THR A 354 -5.71 -4.12 -14.37
CA THR A 354 -4.66 -3.32 -15.01
C THR A 354 -4.60 -3.47 -16.53
N THR A 355 -5.35 -4.43 -17.07
CA THR A 355 -5.36 -4.73 -18.51
C THR A 355 -6.60 -4.15 -19.19
N GLU A 356 -6.52 -3.92 -20.51
CA GLU A 356 -7.62 -3.38 -21.32
C GLU A 356 -8.90 -4.24 -21.30
N ASP A 357 -8.75 -5.55 -21.09
CA ASP A 357 -9.85 -6.52 -21.08
C ASP A 357 -10.31 -6.90 -19.65
N ALA A 358 -9.79 -6.21 -18.63
CA ALA A 358 -10.18 -6.48 -17.25
C ALA A 358 -11.68 -6.21 -17.04
N PRO A 359 -12.40 -7.11 -16.36
CA PRO A 359 -13.81 -6.87 -16.05
C PRO A 359 -13.96 -5.72 -15.04
N PRO A 360 -15.08 -4.98 -15.09
CA PRO A 360 -15.37 -3.98 -14.08
C PRO A 360 -15.53 -4.63 -12.71
N VAL A 361 -15.34 -3.86 -11.66
CA VAL A 361 -15.57 -4.32 -10.29
C VAL A 361 -17.06 -4.58 -10.06
N GLU A 362 -17.38 -5.77 -9.54
CA GLU A 362 -18.75 -6.18 -9.26
C GLU A 362 -19.21 -5.87 -7.82
N ASP A 363 -18.29 -5.61 -6.89
CA ASP A 363 -18.61 -5.34 -5.49
C ASP A 363 -19.21 -3.94 -5.33
N ASP A 364 -20.47 -3.87 -4.91
CA ASP A 364 -21.25 -2.64 -4.76
C ASP A 364 -20.57 -1.59 -3.83
N ARG A 365 -19.66 -2.03 -2.97
CA ARG A 365 -18.99 -1.12 -2.03
C ARG A 365 -17.97 -0.22 -2.71
N ILE A 366 -17.37 -0.67 -3.81
CA ILE A 366 -16.35 0.05 -4.57
C ILE A 366 -16.73 0.33 -6.02
N ALA A 367 -17.86 -0.21 -6.48
CA ALA A 367 -18.32 -0.02 -7.87
C ALA A 367 -18.53 1.47 -8.23
N GLU A 368 -18.88 2.31 -7.25
CA GLU A 368 -19.04 3.75 -7.46
C GLU A 368 -17.74 4.48 -7.82
N MET A 369 -16.57 3.87 -7.55
CA MET A 369 -15.26 4.40 -7.96
C MET A 369 -14.85 3.99 -9.38
N GLN A 370 -15.46 2.94 -9.96
CA GLN A 370 -15.10 2.44 -11.29
C GLN A 370 -15.13 3.51 -12.39
N PRO A 371 -16.16 4.39 -12.49
CA PRO A 371 -16.18 5.43 -13.51
C PRO A 371 -14.99 6.40 -13.43
N TYR A 372 -14.55 6.72 -12.21
CA TYR A 372 -13.37 7.58 -12.02
C TYR A 372 -12.11 6.90 -12.50
N TYR A 373 -11.98 5.60 -12.20
CA TYR A 373 -10.85 4.81 -12.66
C TYR A 373 -10.81 4.67 -14.18
N ASP A 374 -11.96 4.39 -14.82
CA ASP A 374 -12.06 4.23 -16.26
C ASP A 374 -11.83 5.53 -17.04
N GLU A 375 -12.17 6.68 -16.45
CA GLU A 375 -11.98 8.01 -17.03
C GLU A 375 -10.59 8.61 -16.73
N GLY A 376 -9.70 7.90 -16.01
CA GLY A 376 -8.41 8.43 -15.58
C GLY A 376 -8.54 9.58 -14.57
N ARG A 377 -9.67 9.69 -13.86
CA ARG A 377 -9.94 10.72 -12.85
C ARG A 377 -9.44 10.32 -11.49
N PHE A 378 -8.11 10.22 -11.38
CA PHE A 378 -7.46 9.77 -10.17
C PHE A 378 -6.12 10.48 -9.94
N TYR A 379 -5.59 10.34 -8.74
CA TYR A 379 -4.26 10.78 -8.34
C TYR A 379 -3.57 9.71 -7.50
N MET A 380 -2.24 9.72 -7.47
CA MET A 380 -1.49 8.93 -6.51
C MET A 380 -1.29 9.71 -5.21
N GLY A 381 -1.38 9.01 -4.07
CA GLY A 381 -1.24 9.64 -2.76
C GLY A 381 0.13 10.30 -2.59
N PRO A 382 0.19 11.59 -2.19
CA PRO A 382 1.45 12.32 -2.04
C PRO A 382 2.42 11.67 -1.04
N SER A 383 1.92 10.96 -0.04
CA SER A 383 2.77 10.25 0.93
C SER A 383 3.66 9.17 0.30
N GLN A 384 3.29 8.67 -0.89
CA GLN A 384 4.03 7.61 -1.59
C GLN A 384 5.33 8.10 -2.25
N PHE A 385 5.44 9.40 -2.49
CA PHE A 385 6.61 10.03 -3.14
C PHE A 385 7.63 10.57 -2.14
N ILE A 386 7.31 10.54 -0.85
CA ILE A 386 8.23 11.02 0.19
C ILE A 386 9.21 9.90 0.56
N PRO A 387 10.54 10.13 0.42
CA PRO A 387 11.54 9.13 0.80
C PRO A 387 11.40 8.68 2.25
N ARG A 388 11.56 7.40 2.53
CA ARG A 388 11.47 6.84 3.90
C ARG A 388 12.48 7.40 4.90
N SER A 389 13.53 8.06 4.41
CA SER A 389 14.48 8.82 5.25
C SER A 389 13.86 10.06 5.89
N ILE A 390 12.74 10.56 5.34
CA ILE A 390 11.92 11.62 5.90
C ILE A 390 10.76 10.96 6.64
N PRO A 391 10.60 11.14 7.96
CA PRO A 391 9.53 10.49 8.73
C PRO A 391 8.18 11.18 8.53
N ALA A 392 7.73 11.29 7.26
CA ALA A 392 6.56 12.06 6.87
C ALA A 392 5.28 11.62 7.59
N GLU A 393 5.06 10.31 7.73
CA GLU A 393 3.88 9.79 8.44
C GLU A 393 3.83 10.28 9.90
N ASN A 394 4.98 10.34 10.58
CA ASN A 394 5.07 10.86 11.95
C ASN A 394 4.86 12.38 12.00
N TYR A 395 5.33 13.10 11.00
CA TYR A 395 5.08 14.55 10.88
C TYR A 395 3.60 14.84 10.70
N ILE A 396 2.93 14.13 9.78
CA ILE A 396 1.49 14.24 9.56
C ILE A 396 0.70 13.87 10.83
N GLN A 397 1.08 12.77 11.49
CA GLN A 397 0.51 12.39 12.78
C GLN A 397 0.67 13.50 13.83
N SER A 398 1.82 14.17 13.87
CA SER A 398 2.05 15.26 14.84
C SER A 398 1.14 16.45 14.57
N ILE A 399 0.88 16.78 13.29
CA ILE A 399 -0.06 17.84 12.90
C ILE A 399 -1.48 17.47 13.39
N ALA A 400 -1.95 16.27 13.10
CA ALA A 400 -3.26 15.79 13.53
C ALA A 400 -3.41 15.78 15.07
N ASN A 401 -2.30 15.65 15.81
CA ASN A 401 -2.24 15.75 17.26
C ASN A 401 -1.96 17.17 17.78
N GLY A 402 -2.07 18.20 16.94
CA GLY A 402 -2.04 19.62 17.32
C GLY A 402 -0.68 20.32 17.18
N ALA A 403 0.29 19.73 16.47
CA ALA A 403 1.49 20.47 16.08
C ALA A 403 1.17 21.52 15.00
N ASP A 404 1.93 22.60 14.98
CA ASP A 404 1.77 23.69 14.01
C ASP A 404 2.07 23.20 12.58
N PRO A 405 1.11 23.21 11.66
CA PRO A 405 1.29 22.74 10.29
C PRO A 405 2.42 23.47 9.53
N GLU A 406 2.51 24.80 9.69
CA GLU A 406 3.55 25.58 8.99
C GLU A 406 4.95 25.14 9.39
N GLN A 407 5.18 24.91 10.69
CA GLN A 407 6.48 24.50 11.20
C GLN A 407 6.83 23.06 10.78
N VAL A 408 5.84 22.17 10.80
CA VAL A 408 6.06 20.78 10.41
C VAL A 408 6.34 20.66 8.92
N LEU A 409 5.59 21.36 8.07
CA LEU A 409 5.81 21.39 6.63
C LEU A 409 7.14 22.01 6.27
N ALA A 410 7.57 23.11 6.93
CA ALA A 410 8.91 23.68 6.78
C ALA A 410 10.03 22.72 7.23
N GLN A 411 9.76 21.86 8.22
CA GLN A 411 10.69 20.78 8.58
C GLN A 411 10.77 19.72 7.48
N MET A 412 9.67 19.38 6.82
CA MET A 412 9.68 18.47 5.67
C MET A 412 10.49 19.04 4.52
N ASP A 413 10.38 20.34 4.23
CA ASP A 413 11.20 21.03 3.24
C ASP A 413 12.70 20.93 3.58
N SER A 414 13.05 21.17 4.83
CA SER A 414 14.43 21.06 5.30
C SER A 414 14.99 19.63 5.21
N ASP A 415 14.14 18.62 5.42
CA ASP A 415 14.54 17.22 5.32
C ASP A 415 14.69 16.80 3.86
N TRP A 416 13.82 17.29 2.97
CA TRP A 416 13.91 17.07 1.53
C TRP A 416 15.22 17.64 0.98
N ALA A 417 15.53 18.89 1.26
CA ALA A 417 16.81 19.53 0.84
C ALA A 417 18.03 18.73 1.30
N ARG A 418 18.01 18.21 2.54
CA ARG A 418 19.12 17.36 3.04
C ARG A 418 19.20 16.01 2.33
N GLN A 419 18.08 15.46 1.86
CA GLN A 419 18.06 14.23 1.10
C GLN A 419 18.63 14.46 -0.30
N ALA A 420 18.16 15.48 -1.01
CA ALA A 420 18.64 15.85 -2.34
C ALA A 420 20.14 16.15 -2.37
N PHE A 421 20.70 16.69 -1.29
CA PHE A 421 22.17 16.90 -1.17
C PHE A 421 22.98 15.60 -1.11
N ARG A 422 22.36 14.46 -0.77
CA ARG A 422 23.05 13.16 -0.59
C ARG A 422 22.93 12.23 -1.80
N GLU A 423 22.06 12.53 -2.74
CA GLU A 423 21.86 11.80 -3.99
C GLU A 423 22.73 12.35 -5.10
#